data_b19fa89a22733fdfaf1e1be64c32ad44
#
_entry.id   b19fa89a22733fdfaf1e1be64c32ad44
#
_cell.length_a   1.000
_cell.length_b   1.000
_cell.length_c   1.000
_cell.angle_alpha   90.00
_cell.angle_beta   90.00
_cell.angle_gamma   90.00
#
_symmetry.space_group_name_H-M   'P 1'
#
loop_
_entity.id
_entity.type
_entity.pdbx_description
1 polymer ?
#
loop_
_entity_poly.entity_id
_entity_poly.type
_entity_poly.pdbx_seq_one_letter_code
_entity_poly.pdbx_strand_id
1 'polypeptide(L)'
;MSGVLVVIPARWAASRFPGKLLADLGGEPLIVRTCERAAAMATADRVLVAVDDERLYAAVTAAGYEAVMTGEHACGTDRVGEAAAASDAEIVVNLQGDEPLLDPVDMDRTVHALHEDGEADIATLAHPFVDEQEWRDPSAVKVVSDDWHHALYFTRAPVPGAHPGGEGDAWRLARRHVGIYAYRREALARFLALAPHPLEKREGL
;
A
#
# COMPACT_ATOMS: atom_id res chain seq x y z
N MET A 1 -3.08 -1.95 -24.76
CA MET A 1 -2.04 -1.97 -23.71
C MET A 1 -2.77 -1.99 -22.40
N SER A 2 -2.42 -2.90 -21.56
CA SER A 2 -3.00 -3.07 -20.23
C SER A 2 -2.69 -1.84 -19.39
N GLY A 3 -3.71 -1.06 -19.03
CA GLY A 3 -3.52 0.17 -18.26
C GLY A 3 -3.21 -0.10 -16.79
N VAL A 4 -2.38 0.75 -16.19
CA VAL A 4 -2.07 0.77 -14.75
C VAL A 4 -2.71 2.00 -14.12
N LEU A 5 -3.65 1.78 -13.20
CA LEU A 5 -4.28 2.82 -12.41
C LEU A 5 -3.69 2.86 -10.99
N VAL A 6 -3.07 3.96 -10.62
CA VAL A 6 -2.69 4.20 -9.22
C VAL A 6 -3.85 4.87 -8.49
N VAL A 7 -4.37 4.24 -7.44
CA VAL A 7 -5.41 4.80 -6.59
C VAL A 7 -4.81 5.12 -5.22
N ILE A 8 -5.00 6.35 -4.76
CA ILE A 8 -4.56 6.83 -3.46
C ILE A 8 -5.79 7.02 -2.57
N PRO A 9 -6.08 6.07 -1.65
CA PRO A 9 -7.18 6.24 -0.71
C PRO A 9 -6.83 7.33 0.31
N ALA A 10 -7.71 8.30 0.45
CA ALA A 10 -7.53 9.44 1.34
C ALA A 10 -8.80 9.68 2.17
N ARG A 11 -8.67 9.56 3.50
CA ARG A 11 -9.76 9.81 4.43
C ARG A 11 -9.43 10.97 5.36
N TRP A 12 -10.45 11.79 5.65
CA TRP A 12 -10.32 12.91 6.57
C TRP A 12 -10.12 12.46 8.02
N ALA A 13 -10.89 11.45 8.43
CA ALA A 13 -10.90 10.96 9.79
C ALA A 13 -9.71 10.02 10.05
N ALA A 14 -8.53 10.59 10.32
CA ALA A 14 -7.41 9.87 10.93
C ALA A 14 -7.56 9.90 12.45
N SER A 15 -7.63 8.74 13.11
CA SER A 15 -7.92 8.64 14.56
C SER A 15 -6.92 9.37 15.47
N ARG A 16 -5.66 9.48 15.05
CA ARG A 16 -4.58 10.12 15.83
C ARG A 16 -4.31 11.56 15.41
N PHE A 17 -4.57 11.94 14.18
CA PHE A 17 -4.33 13.27 13.65
C PHE A 17 -5.34 13.58 12.54
N PRO A 18 -6.54 14.13 12.88
CA PRO A 18 -7.52 14.54 11.88
C PRO A 18 -6.95 15.54 10.89
N GLY A 19 -7.22 15.33 9.60
CA GLY A 19 -6.68 16.20 8.55
C GLY A 19 -5.19 16.02 8.26
N LYS A 20 -4.54 14.94 8.75
CA LYS A 20 -3.12 14.65 8.51
C LYS A 20 -2.70 14.83 7.04
N LEU A 21 -3.55 14.41 6.12
CA LEU A 21 -3.26 14.46 4.69
C LEU A 21 -3.18 15.88 4.12
N LEU A 22 -3.74 16.86 4.81
CA LEU A 22 -3.60 18.28 4.48
C LEU A 22 -2.50 19.00 5.28
N ALA A 23 -1.78 18.30 6.15
CA ALA A 23 -0.64 18.90 6.85
C ALA A 23 0.44 19.32 5.85
N ASP A 24 1.02 20.48 6.09
CA ASP A 24 2.12 21.01 5.26
C ASP A 24 3.35 20.11 5.35
N LEU A 25 3.86 19.72 4.20
CA LEU A 25 5.11 19.00 4.04
C LEU A 25 5.99 19.70 3.00
N GLY A 26 6.76 20.68 3.49
CA GLY A 26 7.66 21.44 2.64
C GLY A 26 6.93 22.34 1.63
N GLY A 27 5.88 23.04 2.08
CA GLY A 27 5.11 24.01 1.31
C GLY A 27 3.92 23.46 0.54
N GLU A 28 3.68 22.13 0.60
CA GLU A 28 2.53 21.47 -0.05
C GLU A 28 1.85 20.50 0.92
N PRO A 29 0.54 20.23 0.78
CA PRO A 29 -0.13 19.20 1.54
C PRO A 29 0.52 17.82 1.36
N LEU A 30 0.57 17.02 2.44
CA LEU A 30 1.14 15.68 2.42
C LEU A 30 0.55 14.80 1.30
N ILE A 31 -0.76 14.85 1.08
CA ILE A 31 -1.42 14.10 0.01
C ILE A 31 -0.92 14.50 -1.38
N VAL A 32 -0.63 15.79 -1.60
CA VAL A 32 -0.10 16.30 -2.88
C VAL A 32 1.30 15.73 -3.11
N ARG A 33 2.16 15.68 -2.07
CA ARG A 33 3.47 15.03 -2.15
C ARG A 33 3.37 13.54 -2.52
N THR A 34 2.38 12.85 -2.00
CA THR A 34 2.12 11.45 -2.39
C THR A 34 1.67 11.36 -3.85
N CYS A 35 0.82 12.28 -4.32
CA CYS A 35 0.43 12.34 -5.73
C CYS A 35 1.62 12.59 -6.67
N GLU A 36 2.54 13.48 -6.29
CA GLU A 36 3.79 13.73 -7.05
C GLU A 36 4.61 12.44 -7.23
N ARG A 37 4.71 11.62 -6.18
CA ARG A 37 5.41 10.33 -6.25
C ARG A 37 4.71 9.33 -7.15
N ALA A 38 3.38 9.22 -7.02
CA ALA A 38 2.58 8.35 -7.89
C ALA A 38 2.69 8.76 -9.36
N ALA A 39 2.61 10.06 -9.66
CA ALA A 39 2.72 10.59 -11.01
C ALA A 39 4.14 10.44 -11.62
N ALA A 40 5.15 10.20 -10.81
CA ALA A 40 6.52 9.96 -11.26
C ALA A 40 6.82 8.46 -11.54
N MET A 41 5.89 7.55 -11.30
CA MET A 41 6.01 6.15 -11.72
C MET A 41 6.03 6.05 -13.24
N ALA A 42 6.97 5.26 -13.77
CA ALA A 42 7.05 5.04 -15.22
C ALA A 42 5.94 4.12 -15.75
N THR A 43 5.38 3.28 -14.87
CA THR A 43 4.32 2.33 -15.22
C THR A 43 2.90 2.89 -15.07
N ALA A 44 2.72 4.02 -14.38
CA ALA A 44 1.39 4.59 -14.14
C ALA A 44 0.83 5.28 -15.38
N ASP A 45 -0.31 4.82 -15.88
CA ASP A 45 -1.05 5.50 -16.94
C ASP A 45 -1.99 6.58 -16.37
N ARG A 46 -2.44 6.41 -15.13
CA ARG A 46 -3.37 7.34 -14.46
C ARG A 46 -3.19 7.29 -12.95
N VAL A 47 -3.30 8.45 -12.30
CA VAL A 47 -3.33 8.60 -10.84
C VAL A 47 -4.68 9.16 -10.43
N LEU A 48 -5.36 8.53 -9.47
CA LEU A 48 -6.68 8.90 -8.98
C LEU A 48 -6.67 8.91 -7.45
N VAL A 49 -7.09 10.01 -6.84
CA VAL A 49 -7.24 10.10 -5.38
C VAL A 49 -8.69 9.84 -5.00
N ALA A 50 -8.91 8.82 -4.19
CA ALA A 50 -10.23 8.42 -3.69
C ALA A 50 -10.46 9.05 -2.30
N VAL A 51 -11.33 10.05 -2.22
CA VAL A 51 -11.52 10.89 -1.03
C VAL A 51 -12.92 10.73 -0.43
N ASP A 52 -13.07 11.01 0.88
CA ASP A 52 -14.34 11.03 1.61
C ASP A 52 -14.74 12.43 2.13
N ASP A 53 -13.98 13.47 1.77
CA ASP A 53 -14.17 14.80 2.30
C ASP A 53 -13.86 15.87 1.25
N GLU A 54 -14.72 16.87 1.14
CA GLU A 54 -14.61 17.97 0.18
C GLU A 54 -13.30 18.77 0.33
N ARG A 55 -12.73 18.86 1.51
CA ARG A 55 -11.45 19.57 1.75
C ARG A 55 -10.29 18.83 1.08
N LEU A 56 -10.30 17.49 1.14
CA LEU A 56 -9.31 16.65 0.42
C LEU A 56 -9.52 16.77 -1.07
N TYR A 57 -10.76 16.68 -1.54
CA TYR A 57 -11.11 16.85 -2.94
C TYR A 57 -10.60 18.18 -3.50
N ALA A 58 -10.90 19.27 -2.81
CA ALA A 58 -10.49 20.62 -3.21
C ALA A 58 -8.96 20.78 -3.25
N ALA A 59 -8.24 20.25 -2.25
CA ALA A 59 -6.78 20.34 -2.21
C ALA A 59 -6.10 19.55 -3.35
N VAL A 60 -6.58 18.34 -3.62
CA VAL A 60 -6.05 17.48 -4.68
C VAL A 60 -6.30 18.08 -6.06
N THR A 61 -7.53 18.54 -6.32
CA THR A 61 -7.89 19.15 -7.61
C THR A 61 -7.24 20.49 -7.84
N ALA A 62 -7.06 21.33 -6.79
CA ALA A 62 -6.31 22.57 -6.87
C ALA A 62 -4.83 22.35 -7.24
N ALA A 63 -4.25 21.23 -6.85
CA ALA A 63 -2.89 20.82 -7.24
C ALA A 63 -2.82 20.16 -8.64
N GLY A 64 -3.94 20.05 -9.37
CA GLY A 64 -3.99 19.52 -10.73
C GLY A 64 -4.11 18.00 -10.85
N TYR A 65 -4.40 17.29 -9.75
CA TYR A 65 -4.59 15.83 -9.75
C TYR A 65 -6.07 15.47 -9.83
N GLU A 66 -6.35 14.27 -10.34
CA GLU A 66 -7.70 13.73 -10.38
C GLU A 66 -8.14 13.24 -8.99
N ALA A 67 -9.36 13.58 -8.60
CA ALA A 67 -9.98 13.09 -7.39
C ALA A 67 -11.41 12.59 -7.66
N VAL A 68 -11.84 11.60 -6.88
CA VAL A 68 -13.22 11.11 -6.88
C VAL A 68 -13.73 11.02 -5.45
N MET A 69 -14.95 11.52 -5.23
CA MET A 69 -15.66 11.30 -3.97
C MET A 69 -16.13 9.85 -3.87
N THR A 70 -15.91 9.23 -2.74
CA THR A 70 -16.30 7.84 -2.45
C THR A 70 -17.18 7.77 -1.20
N GLY A 71 -17.91 6.68 -1.04
CA GLY A 71 -18.71 6.41 0.13
C GLY A 71 -17.87 6.16 1.40
N GLU A 72 -18.57 5.82 2.49
CA GLU A 72 -17.92 5.35 3.71
C GLU A 72 -17.44 3.90 3.53
N HIS A 73 -16.21 3.65 3.92
CA HIS A 73 -15.57 2.34 3.79
C HIS A 73 -14.87 1.93 5.08
N ALA A 74 -14.89 0.62 5.37
CA ALA A 74 -14.22 0.06 6.54
C ALA A 74 -12.68 0.18 6.46
N CYS A 75 -12.12 0.03 5.24
CA CYS A 75 -10.68 0.11 5.03
C CYS A 75 -10.32 0.88 3.74
N GLY A 76 -9.02 1.17 3.57
CA GLY A 76 -8.50 1.85 2.37
C GLY A 76 -8.67 1.03 1.10
N THR A 77 -8.56 -0.30 1.18
CA THR A 77 -8.68 -1.18 0.01
C THR A 77 -10.10 -1.21 -0.54
N ASP A 78 -11.14 -1.18 0.32
CA ASP A 78 -12.54 -1.06 -0.14
C ASP A 78 -12.75 0.23 -0.94
N ARG A 79 -12.17 1.35 -0.47
CA ARG A 79 -12.22 2.64 -1.15
C ARG A 79 -11.52 2.61 -2.51
N VAL A 80 -10.37 1.92 -2.57
CA VAL A 80 -9.65 1.69 -3.84
C VAL A 80 -10.53 0.91 -4.82
N GLY A 81 -11.22 -0.11 -4.35
CA GLY A 81 -12.14 -0.90 -5.16
C GLY A 81 -13.27 -0.08 -5.76
N GLU A 82 -13.93 0.78 -4.96
CA GLU A 82 -14.96 1.69 -5.47
C GLU A 82 -14.41 2.63 -6.55
N ALA A 83 -13.28 3.29 -6.28
CA ALA A 83 -12.67 4.22 -7.21
C ALA A 83 -12.21 3.53 -8.51
N ALA A 84 -11.71 2.30 -8.44
CA ALA A 84 -11.25 1.53 -9.59
C ALA A 84 -12.39 0.90 -10.40
N ALA A 85 -13.60 0.80 -9.86
CA ALA A 85 -14.73 0.12 -10.52
C ALA A 85 -15.10 0.72 -11.87
N ALA A 86 -14.95 2.03 -12.05
CA ALA A 86 -15.22 2.75 -13.30
C ALA A 86 -14.04 2.73 -14.30
N SER A 87 -12.93 2.06 -13.94
CA SER A 87 -11.73 1.95 -14.78
C SER A 87 -11.70 0.62 -15.53
N ASP A 88 -11.01 0.58 -16.65
CA ASP A 88 -10.68 -0.62 -17.42
C ASP A 88 -9.22 -1.07 -17.22
N ALA A 89 -8.50 -0.46 -16.27
CA ALA A 89 -7.12 -0.80 -15.95
C ALA A 89 -6.99 -2.30 -15.58
N GLU A 90 -5.95 -2.95 -16.08
CA GLU A 90 -5.66 -4.35 -15.76
C GLU A 90 -4.96 -4.50 -14.41
N ILE A 91 -4.16 -3.51 -14.04
CA ILE A 91 -3.47 -3.45 -12.75
C ILE A 91 -3.94 -2.21 -11.99
N VAL A 92 -4.29 -2.41 -10.73
CA VAL A 92 -4.65 -1.35 -9.79
C VAL A 92 -3.60 -1.30 -8.69
N VAL A 93 -2.90 -0.18 -8.57
CA VAL A 93 -1.94 0.07 -7.49
C VAL A 93 -2.62 0.83 -6.37
N ASN A 94 -2.63 0.28 -5.17
CA ASN A 94 -3.11 0.93 -3.94
C ASN A 94 -1.90 1.55 -3.23
N LEU A 95 -1.76 2.87 -3.31
CA LEU A 95 -0.71 3.64 -2.64
C LEU A 95 -1.31 4.42 -1.48
N GLN A 96 -0.84 4.18 -0.25
CA GLN A 96 -1.37 4.89 0.92
C GLN A 96 -1.09 6.40 0.83
N GLY A 97 -2.10 7.22 1.17
CA GLY A 97 -2.03 8.68 1.04
C GLY A 97 -0.98 9.36 1.93
N ASP A 98 -0.41 8.64 2.89
CA ASP A 98 0.61 9.11 3.83
C ASP A 98 2.02 8.54 3.57
N GLU A 99 2.28 8.10 2.33
CA GLU A 99 3.57 7.56 1.89
C GLU A 99 4.30 8.49 0.89
N PRO A 100 4.61 9.75 1.27
CA PRO A 100 5.21 10.74 0.35
C PRO A 100 6.68 10.49 0.03
N LEU A 101 7.32 9.53 0.70
CA LEU A 101 8.75 9.25 0.57
C LEU A 101 9.07 7.97 -0.23
N LEU A 102 8.05 7.24 -0.70
CA LEU A 102 8.28 6.08 -1.55
C LEU A 102 8.95 6.49 -2.86
N ASP A 103 9.97 5.72 -3.25
CA ASP A 103 10.65 5.92 -4.53
C ASP A 103 9.75 5.40 -5.66
N PRO A 104 9.47 6.22 -6.70
CA PRO A 104 8.69 5.77 -7.86
C PRO A 104 9.26 4.50 -8.53
N VAL A 105 10.58 4.35 -8.57
CA VAL A 105 11.22 3.14 -9.11
C VAL A 105 10.89 1.90 -8.29
N ASP A 106 10.83 2.03 -6.96
CA ASP A 106 10.41 0.91 -6.11
C ASP A 106 8.92 0.61 -6.28
N MET A 107 8.08 1.64 -6.44
CA MET A 107 6.64 1.45 -6.74
C MET A 107 6.44 0.73 -8.08
N ASP A 108 7.19 1.09 -9.13
CA ASP A 108 7.16 0.39 -10.43
C ASP A 108 7.49 -1.10 -10.31
N ARG A 109 8.33 -1.50 -9.36
CA ARG A 109 8.66 -2.93 -9.10
C ARG A 109 7.44 -3.77 -8.75
N THR A 110 6.42 -3.21 -8.11
CA THR A 110 5.19 -3.96 -7.81
C THR A 110 4.43 -4.33 -9.09
N VAL A 111 4.41 -3.44 -10.06
CA VAL A 111 3.79 -3.67 -11.37
C VAL A 111 4.62 -4.67 -12.18
N HIS A 112 5.95 -4.49 -12.19
CA HIS A 112 6.86 -5.41 -12.89
C HIS A 112 6.77 -6.84 -12.32
N ALA A 113 6.68 -7.00 -11.00
CA ALA A 113 6.52 -8.30 -10.37
C ALA A 113 5.28 -9.06 -10.88
N LEU A 114 4.15 -8.36 -11.06
CA LEU A 114 2.95 -8.98 -11.65
C LEU A 114 3.12 -9.30 -13.15
N HIS A 115 3.94 -8.57 -13.88
CA HIS A 115 4.21 -8.90 -15.29
C HIS A 115 5.15 -10.10 -15.42
N GLU A 116 6.12 -10.22 -14.52
CA GLU A 116 7.13 -11.28 -14.51
C GLU A 116 6.56 -12.62 -14.01
N ASP A 117 5.68 -12.57 -13.01
CA ASP A 117 5.01 -13.75 -12.44
C ASP A 117 3.52 -13.75 -12.82
N GLY A 118 3.20 -14.55 -13.85
CA GLY A 118 1.81 -14.69 -14.34
C GLY A 118 0.84 -15.34 -13.36
N GLU A 119 1.34 -16.05 -12.34
CA GLU A 119 0.54 -16.72 -11.32
C GLU A 119 0.26 -15.81 -10.11
N ALA A 120 1.06 -14.75 -9.91
CA ALA A 120 0.85 -13.82 -8.83
C ALA A 120 -0.36 -12.93 -9.07
N ASP A 121 -1.26 -12.88 -8.11
CA ASP A 121 -2.47 -12.04 -8.11
C ASP A 121 -2.22 -10.64 -7.52
N ILE A 122 -1.29 -10.55 -6.55
CA ILE A 122 -0.99 -9.35 -5.77
C ILE A 122 0.51 -9.23 -5.59
N ALA A 123 1.07 -8.04 -5.78
CA ALA A 123 2.45 -7.74 -5.46
C ALA A 123 2.52 -6.62 -4.41
N THR A 124 3.52 -6.68 -3.55
CA THR A 124 3.79 -5.66 -2.53
C THR A 124 5.29 -5.47 -2.36
N LEU A 125 5.71 -4.50 -1.57
CA LEU A 125 7.12 -4.23 -1.31
C LEU A 125 7.53 -4.65 0.10
N ALA A 126 8.79 -5.01 0.22
CA ALA A 126 9.43 -5.21 1.50
C ALA A 126 10.92 -4.87 1.42
N HIS A 127 11.50 -4.43 2.54
CA HIS A 127 12.93 -4.13 2.64
C HIS A 127 13.55 -4.80 3.88
N PRO A 128 14.89 -4.97 3.92
CA PRO A 128 15.57 -5.47 5.11
C PRO A 128 15.29 -4.56 6.31
N PHE A 129 15.22 -5.14 7.50
CA PHE A 129 15.23 -4.36 8.73
C PHE A 129 16.59 -3.67 8.93
N VAL A 130 16.60 -2.50 9.52
CA VAL A 130 17.83 -1.75 9.83
C VAL A 130 18.55 -2.39 11.02
N ASP A 131 17.77 -2.82 12.03
CA ASP A 131 18.28 -3.45 13.24
C ASP A 131 17.23 -4.37 13.92
N GLU A 132 17.65 -5.06 14.97
CA GLU A 132 16.79 -5.94 15.76
C GLU A 132 15.70 -5.18 16.52
N GLN A 133 15.94 -3.93 16.91
CA GLN A 133 14.96 -3.12 17.64
C GLN A 133 13.75 -2.82 16.75
N GLU A 134 14.00 -2.43 15.51
CA GLU A 134 12.94 -2.21 14.52
C GLU A 134 12.16 -3.51 14.24
N TRP A 135 12.86 -4.64 14.12
CA TRP A 135 12.21 -5.94 13.93
C TRP A 135 11.33 -6.35 15.12
N ARG A 136 11.68 -5.98 16.35
CA ARG A 136 10.87 -6.24 17.54
C ARG A 136 9.69 -5.30 17.70
N ASP A 137 9.68 -4.17 16.99
CA ASP A 137 8.59 -3.19 17.05
C ASP A 137 7.32 -3.78 16.41
N PRO A 138 6.19 -3.92 17.15
CA PRO A 138 4.94 -4.42 16.60
C PRO A 138 4.28 -3.47 15.58
N SER A 139 4.72 -2.21 15.49
CA SER A 139 4.26 -1.28 14.45
C SER A 139 4.89 -1.58 13.09
N ALA A 140 6.08 -2.17 13.06
CA ALA A 140 6.74 -2.62 11.85
C ALA A 140 6.25 -4.03 11.49
N VAL A 141 5.47 -4.16 10.44
CA VAL A 141 4.94 -5.46 9.97
C VAL A 141 6.07 -6.27 9.35
N LYS A 142 6.21 -7.52 9.79
CA LYS A 142 7.16 -8.49 9.23
C LYS A 142 6.48 -9.28 8.13
N VAL A 143 7.25 -9.57 7.09
CA VAL A 143 6.89 -10.56 6.09
C VAL A 143 8.03 -11.58 5.98
N VAL A 144 7.66 -12.85 5.94
CA VAL A 144 8.54 -13.95 5.57
C VAL A 144 8.11 -14.47 4.21
N SER A 145 9.07 -14.79 3.36
CA SER A 145 8.84 -15.26 2.00
C SER A 145 9.61 -16.54 1.73
N ASP A 146 9.20 -17.24 0.69
CA ASP A 146 9.97 -18.35 0.11
C ASP A 146 11.14 -17.83 -0.76
N ASP A 147 11.86 -18.77 -1.38
CA ASP A 147 13.02 -18.48 -2.23
C ASP A 147 12.64 -17.80 -3.56
N TRP A 148 11.37 -17.80 -3.93
CA TRP A 148 10.82 -17.11 -5.12
C TRP A 148 10.19 -15.76 -4.77
N HIS A 149 10.38 -15.30 -3.52
CA HIS A 149 9.81 -14.06 -3.00
C HIS A 149 8.28 -14.05 -2.84
N HIS A 150 7.62 -15.22 -2.84
CA HIS A 150 6.21 -15.28 -2.49
C HIS A 150 6.04 -15.14 -0.99
N ALA A 151 5.16 -14.23 -0.57
CA ALA A 151 4.88 -14.00 0.84
C ALA A 151 4.18 -15.23 1.45
N LEU A 152 4.75 -15.76 2.53
CA LEU A 152 4.18 -16.88 3.29
C LEU A 152 3.29 -16.38 4.44
N TYR A 153 3.71 -15.29 5.12
CA TYR A 153 2.96 -14.73 6.23
C TYR A 153 3.37 -13.30 6.54
N PHE A 154 2.36 -12.47 6.88
CA PHE A 154 2.54 -11.12 7.42
C PHE A 154 2.14 -11.12 8.89
N THR A 155 2.97 -10.50 9.76
CA THR A 155 2.70 -10.47 11.20
C THR A 155 3.35 -9.29 11.91
N ARG A 156 2.74 -8.88 13.02
CA ARG A 156 3.35 -7.91 13.95
C ARG A 156 4.33 -8.58 14.93
N ALA A 157 4.24 -9.90 15.11
CA ALA A 157 5.15 -10.64 15.95
C ALA A 157 6.57 -10.71 15.35
N PRO A 158 7.62 -10.80 16.20
CA PRO A 158 8.98 -11.05 15.70
C PRO A 158 9.08 -12.47 15.11
N VAL A 159 9.26 -12.56 13.80
CA VAL A 159 9.47 -13.79 13.03
C VAL A 159 10.69 -13.63 12.12
N PRO A 160 11.40 -14.72 11.77
CA PRO A 160 11.29 -16.08 12.29
C PRO A 160 11.78 -16.21 13.73
N GLY A 161 11.30 -17.22 14.46
CA GLY A 161 11.83 -17.55 15.77
C GLY A 161 13.20 -18.21 15.67
N ALA A 162 14.04 -18.08 16.72
CA ALA A 162 15.29 -18.80 16.81
C ALA A 162 15.10 -20.17 17.50
N HIS A 163 15.85 -21.16 17.06
CA HIS A 163 15.96 -22.44 17.77
C HIS A 163 16.61 -22.20 19.17
N PRO A 164 16.18 -22.86 20.24
CA PRO A 164 16.84 -22.77 21.55
C PRO A 164 18.34 -23.08 21.44
N GLY A 165 19.18 -22.11 21.81
CA GLY A 165 20.64 -22.20 21.62
C GLY A 165 21.14 -21.84 20.22
N GLY A 166 20.27 -21.44 19.31
CA GLY A 166 20.65 -20.88 18.03
C GLY A 166 21.22 -19.46 18.23
N GLU A 167 22.45 -19.26 17.81
CA GLU A 167 23.04 -17.93 17.69
C GLU A 167 22.69 -17.37 16.31
N GLY A 168 22.34 -16.12 16.22
CA GLY A 168 22.24 -15.45 14.94
C GLY A 168 21.14 -14.40 14.85
N ASP A 169 21.29 -13.60 13.85
CA ASP A 169 20.46 -12.45 13.54
C ASP A 169 19.17 -12.90 12.83
N ALA A 170 18.25 -13.57 13.52
CA ALA A 170 16.97 -14.05 12.95
C ALA A 170 16.19 -12.93 12.24
N TRP A 171 16.33 -11.69 12.73
CA TRP A 171 15.73 -10.50 12.14
C TRP A 171 16.19 -10.22 10.69
N ARG A 172 17.40 -10.70 10.31
CA ARG A 172 17.91 -10.54 8.94
C ARG A 172 17.21 -11.41 7.89
N LEU A 173 16.49 -12.45 8.34
CA LEU A 173 15.74 -13.37 7.48
C LEU A 173 14.34 -12.86 7.16
N ALA A 174 13.79 -11.97 8.00
CA ALA A 174 12.54 -11.29 7.72
C ALA A 174 12.75 -10.00 6.91
N ARG A 175 11.67 -9.50 6.33
CA ARG A 175 11.63 -8.18 5.69
C ARG A 175 10.55 -7.34 6.36
N ARG A 176 10.79 -6.03 6.39
CA ARG A 176 9.77 -5.06 6.76
C ARG A 176 8.86 -4.82 5.56
N HIS A 177 7.59 -5.09 5.75
CA HIS A 177 6.57 -4.84 4.75
C HIS A 177 6.33 -3.33 4.56
N VAL A 178 6.10 -2.92 3.32
CA VAL A 178 5.73 -1.55 2.92
C VAL A 178 4.31 -1.58 2.37
N GLY A 179 3.46 -0.70 2.87
CA GLY A 179 2.01 -0.67 2.61
C GLY A 179 1.62 -0.17 1.21
N ILE A 180 2.27 -0.66 0.17
CA ILE A 180 1.85 -0.48 -1.22
C ILE A 180 1.51 -1.84 -1.82
N TYR A 181 0.47 -1.89 -2.66
CA TYR A 181 0.04 -3.13 -3.30
C TYR A 181 -0.34 -2.88 -4.76
N ALA A 182 0.14 -3.73 -5.65
CA ALA A 182 -0.39 -3.83 -7.00
C ALA A 182 -1.28 -5.08 -7.08
N TYR A 183 -2.47 -4.92 -7.62
CA TYR A 183 -3.45 -6.00 -7.79
C TYR A 183 -3.71 -6.20 -9.28
N ARG A 184 -3.81 -7.45 -9.73
CA ARG A 184 -4.59 -7.71 -10.93
C ARG A 184 -6.03 -7.32 -10.67
N ARG A 185 -6.69 -6.68 -11.63
CA ARG A 185 -8.07 -6.19 -11.46
C ARG A 185 -9.03 -7.25 -10.94
N GLU A 186 -8.97 -8.45 -11.51
CA GLU A 186 -9.83 -9.55 -11.10
C GLU A 186 -9.49 -10.04 -9.68
N ALA A 187 -8.22 -10.00 -9.31
CA ALA A 187 -7.77 -10.34 -7.96
C ALA A 187 -8.27 -9.34 -6.94
N LEU A 188 -8.25 -8.05 -7.24
CA LEU A 188 -8.83 -7.02 -6.39
C LEU A 188 -10.33 -7.27 -6.17
N ALA A 189 -11.07 -7.56 -7.24
CA ALA A 189 -12.50 -7.86 -7.15
C ALA A 189 -12.77 -9.10 -6.27
N ARG A 190 -11.96 -10.17 -6.42
CA ARG A 190 -12.05 -11.36 -5.56
C ARG A 190 -11.71 -11.04 -4.11
N PHE A 191 -10.66 -10.27 -3.88
CA PHE A 191 -10.22 -9.87 -2.53
C PHE A 191 -11.31 -9.10 -1.78
N LEU A 192 -11.94 -8.13 -2.43
CA LEU A 192 -13.01 -7.31 -1.84
C LEU A 192 -14.29 -8.13 -1.51
N ALA A 193 -14.50 -9.25 -2.18
CA ALA A 193 -15.62 -10.15 -1.89
C ALA A 193 -15.36 -11.09 -0.70
N LEU A 194 -14.12 -11.16 -0.18
CA LEU A 194 -13.77 -12.02 0.94
C LEU A 194 -14.20 -11.41 2.29
N ALA A 195 -14.68 -12.24 3.17
CA ALA A 195 -14.85 -11.84 4.56
C ALA A 195 -13.49 -11.77 5.27
N PRO A 196 -13.24 -10.74 6.11
CA PRO A 196 -11.97 -10.61 6.83
C PRO A 196 -11.64 -11.87 7.65
N HIS A 197 -10.45 -12.41 7.44
CA HIS A 197 -9.99 -13.62 8.12
C HIS A 197 -9.73 -13.37 9.62
N PRO A 198 -9.92 -14.38 10.52
CA PRO A 198 -9.61 -14.22 11.95
C PRO A 198 -8.16 -13.79 12.24
N LEU A 199 -7.18 -14.22 11.46
CA LEU A 199 -5.77 -13.79 11.60
C LEU A 199 -5.59 -12.31 11.23
N GLU A 200 -6.19 -11.86 10.13
CA GLU A 200 -6.21 -10.44 9.73
C GLU A 200 -6.76 -9.55 10.85
N LYS A 201 -7.93 -9.93 11.41
CA LYS A 201 -8.52 -9.22 12.56
C LYS A 201 -7.63 -9.23 13.79
N ARG A 202 -6.93 -10.33 14.05
CA ARG A 202 -6.03 -10.48 15.20
C ARG A 202 -4.79 -9.61 15.07
N GLU A 203 -4.20 -9.58 13.88
CA GLU A 203 -2.99 -8.81 13.60
C GLU A 203 -3.33 -7.33 13.31
N GLY A 204 -4.56 -7.02 12.90
CA GLY A 204 -4.97 -5.69 12.47
C GLY A 204 -4.20 -5.25 11.22
N LEU A 205 -4.14 -6.15 10.23
CA LEU A 205 -3.46 -5.96 8.96
C LEU A 205 -4.47 -5.90 7.82
#